data_2673d31dc7e01b5537246e7f1f44b4fd
#
_entry.id   2673d31dc7e01b5537246e7f1f44b4fd
#
_cell.length_a   1.000
_cell.length_b   1.000
_cell.length_c   1.000
_cell.angle_alpha   90.00
_cell.angle_beta   90.00
_cell.angle_gamma   90.00
#
_symmetry.space_group_name_H-M   'P 1'
#
loop_
_entity.id
_entity.type
_entity.pdbx_description
1 polymer ?
#
loop_
_entity_poly.entity_id
_entity_poly.type
_entity_poly.pdbx_seq_one_letter_code
_entity_poly.pdbx_strand_id
1 'polypeptide(L)'
;ADDISDFQIEGISIGDSLLDYMTEDEILKAIEKNKDQHYYLKEPKKYYEVYLRKDFSIYNKLSVYIKNNALSKFITNNNEKFTVMGTRGMITYNEDFDKCMVKRDEIVGELSNIFPNANKWETISIHPLDPSGESIIDGVYFDLKLGGISEASCFNIKETFRIKNNWDEHLQVVLYSPEIVTWFRNKK
;
A
#
# COMPACT_ATOMS: atom_id res chain seq x y z
N ALA A 1 -16.05 -13.67 3.49
CA ALA A 1 -14.66 -13.98 3.82
C ALA A 1 -14.12 -12.85 4.68
N ASP A 2 -13.49 -13.16 5.80
CA ASP A 2 -12.86 -12.14 6.67
C ASP A 2 -11.32 -12.27 6.59
N ASP A 3 -10.82 -13.06 5.63
CA ASP A 3 -9.40 -13.28 5.41
C ASP A 3 -8.90 -12.32 4.33
N ILE A 4 -7.94 -11.48 4.70
CA ILE A 4 -7.32 -10.50 3.81
C ILE A 4 -6.57 -11.16 2.63
N SER A 5 -6.20 -12.45 2.77
CA SER A 5 -5.54 -13.23 1.71
C SER A 5 -6.47 -13.58 0.55
N ASP A 6 -7.80 -13.50 0.75
CA ASP A 6 -8.79 -13.77 -0.30
C ASP A 6 -8.93 -12.60 -1.29
N PHE A 7 -8.36 -11.45 -0.98
CA PHE A 7 -8.42 -10.26 -1.84
C PHE A 7 -7.11 -10.05 -2.59
N GLN A 8 -7.23 -9.61 -3.84
CA GLN A 8 -6.10 -9.39 -4.75
C GLN A 8 -6.14 -7.99 -5.35
N ILE A 9 -4.98 -7.35 -5.46
CA ILE A 9 -4.80 -6.18 -6.30
C ILE A 9 -3.93 -6.59 -7.49
N GLU A 10 -4.49 -6.55 -8.71
CA GLU A 10 -3.82 -6.96 -9.96
C GLU A 10 -3.27 -8.41 -9.91
N GLY A 11 -3.99 -9.29 -9.22
CA GLY A 11 -3.62 -10.70 -9.08
C GLY A 11 -2.58 -10.97 -8.00
N ILE A 12 -2.23 -10.00 -7.16
CA ILE A 12 -1.27 -10.15 -6.06
C ILE A 12 -1.99 -10.18 -4.74
N SER A 13 -1.78 -11.24 -3.97
CA SER A 13 -2.35 -11.46 -2.64
C SER A 13 -1.31 -11.29 -1.53
N ILE A 14 -1.81 -10.99 -0.33
CA ILE A 14 -1.00 -11.12 0.88
C ILE A 14 -0.68 -12.60 1.11
N GLY A 15 0.59 -12.90 1.39
CA GLY A 15 1.12 -14.25 1.52
C GLY A 15 1.81 -14.79 0.28
N ASP A 16 1.63 -14.15 -0.89
CA ASP A 16 2.33 -14.54 -2.11
C ASP A 16 3.86 -14.40 -1.95
N SER A 17 4.59 -15.15 -2.78
CA SER A 17 6.01 -14.93 -2.97
C SER A 17 6.24 -13.83 -4.00
N LEU A 18 7.02 -12.80 -3.66
CA LEU A 18 7.36 -11.79 -4.68
C LEU A 18 8.21 -12.37 -5.81
N LEU A 19 8.81 -13.55 -5.63
CA LEU A 19 9.54 -14.28 -6.67
C LEU A 19 8.63 -14.78 -7.81
N ASP A 20 7.32 -14.83 -7.61
CA ASP A 20 6.35 -15.16 -8.66
C ASP A 20 6.17 -14.02 -9.67
N TYR A 21 6.58 -12.80 -9.30
CA TYR A 21 6.37 -11.56 -10.07
C TYR A 21 7.67 -10.88 -10.50
N MET A 22 8.78 -11.12 -9.80
CA MET A 22 10.10 -10.51 -10.02
C MET A 22 11.21 -11.52 -9.76
N THR A 23 12.34 -11.34 -10.43
CA THR A 23 13.54 -12.11 -10.12
C THR A 23 14.16 -11.67 -8.78
N GLU A 24 14.90 -12.57 -8.13
CA GLU A 24 15.59 -12.26 -6.86
C GLU A 24 16.53 -11.05 -7.00
N ASP A 25 17.24 -10.93 -8.11
CA ASP A 25 18.15 -9.80 -8.40
C ASP A 25 17.41 -8.46 -8.51
N GLU A 26 16.23 -8.44 -9.15
CA GLU A 26 15.38 -7.25 -9.24
C GLU A 26 14.84 -6.84 -7.86
N ILE A 27 14.42 -7.82 -7.06
CA ILE A 27 13.92 -7.59 -5.70
C ILE A 27 15.01 -6.97 -4.84
N LEU A 28 16.24 -7.55 -4.84
CA LEU A 28 17.35 -7.05 -4.06
C LEU A 28 17.79 -5.65 -4.48
N LYS A 29 17.79 -5.33 -5.77
CA LYS A 29 18.02 -3.97 -6.29
C LYS A 29 16.94 -2.98 -5.85
N ALA A 30 15.67 -3.40 -5.84
CA ALA A 30 14.56 -2.56 -5.38
C ALA A 30 14.65 -2.30 -3.87
N ILE A 31 14.99 -3.30 -3.07
CA ILE A 31 15.24 -3.17 -1.63
C ILE A 31 16.37 -2.15 -1.37
N GLU A 32 17.51 -2.30 -2.05
CA GLU A 32 18.65 -1.39 -1.87
C GLU A 32 18.29 0.05 -2.23
N LYS A 33 17.52 0.25 -3.30
CA LYS A 33 17.05 1.59 -3.72
C LYS A 33 16.13 2.24 -2.70
N ASN A 34 15.30 1.45 -2.02
CA ASN A 34 14.22 1.93 -1.14
C ASN A 34 14.53 1.73 0.36
N LYS A 35 15.73 1.27 0.71
CA LYS A 35 16.10 0.91 2.09
C LYS A 35 15.91 2.01 3.13
N ASP A 36 15.99 3.26 2.71
CA ASP A 36 15.86 4.42 3.58
C ASP A 36 14.47 5.06 3.56
N GLN A 37 13.52 4.53 2.76
CA GLN A 37 12.18 5.11 2.59
C GLN A 37 11.40 5.15 3.92
N HIS A 38 11.60 4.16 4.78
CA HIS A 38 10.93 4.03 6.08
C HIS A 38 11.90 4.16 7.26
N TYR A 39 12.93 5.03 7.14
CA TYR A 39 13.98 5.24 8.14
C TYR A 39 13.44 5.64 9.53
N TYR A 40 12.23 6.19 9.60
CA TYR A 40 11.55 6.61 10.83
C TYR A 40 10.91 5.46 11.61
N LEU A 41 10.87 4.25 11.03
CA LEU A 41 10.35 3.06 11.69
C LEU A 41 11.46 2.28 12.41
N LYS A 42 11.10 1.59 13.52
CA LYS A 42 12.09 0.89 14.36
C LYS A 42 12.78 -0.29 13.67
N GLU A 43 12.07 -1.00 12.78
CA GLU A 43 12.55 -2.21 12.11
C GLU A 43 12.58 -2.06 10.58
N PRO A 44 13.29 -1.06 10.02
CA PRO A 44 13.29 -0.86 8.57
C PRO A 44 14.00 -1.98 7.79
N LYS A 45 14.86 -2.78 8.48
CA LYS A 45 15.65 -3.85 7.85
C LYS A 45 14.88 -5.14 7.60
N LYS A 46 13.65 -5.25 8.10
CA LYS A 46 12.83 -6.46 7.96
C LYS A 46 11.77 -6.33 6.88
N TYR A 47 11.25 -5.12 6.71
CA TYR A 47 10.18 -4.82 5.76
C TYR A 47 10.63 -3.76 4.77
N TYR A 48 10.21 -3.90 3.52
CA TYR A 48 10.54 -2.98 2.44
C TYR A 48 9.34 -2.78 1.53
N GLU A 49 9.20 -1.58 0.98
CA GLU A 49 8.28 -1.31 -0.11
C GLU A 49 9.01 -1.50 -1.44
N VAL A 50 8.42 -2.30 -2.32
CA VAL A 50 8.94 -2.61 -3.65
C VAL A 50 7.92 -2.20 -4.69
N TYR A 51 8.31 -1.36 -5.65
CA TYR A 51 7.48 -0.98 -6.79
C TYR A 51 7.65 -2.00 -7.92
N LEU A 52 6.53 -2.53 -8.38
CA LEU A 52 6.52 -3.43 -9.53
C LEU A 52 6.58 -2.62 -10.83
N ARG A 53 7.33 -3.15 -11.79
CA ARG A 53 7.47 -2.60 -13.14
C ARG A 53 6.75 -3.51 -14.12
N LYS A 54 5.44 -3.31 -14.26
CA LYS A 54 4.57 -4.08 -15.14
C LYS A 54 3.45 -3.16 -15.62
N ASP A 55 2.92 -3.41 -16.78
CA ASP A 55 1.67 -2.78 -17.20
C ASP A 55 0.51 -3.43 -16.44
N PHE A 56 -0.21 -2.62 -15.68
CA PHE A 56 -1.35 -3.03 -14.90
C PHE A 56 -2.64 -2.68 -15.64
N SER A 57 -3.72 -3.43 -15.36
CA SER A 57 -4.98 -3.24 -16.07
C SER A 57 -5.76 -2.03 -15.58
N ILE A 58 -5.63 -1.70 -14.31
CA ILE A 58 -6.41 -0.65 -13.63
C ILE A 58 -5.49 0.43 -13.04
N TYR A 59 -4.40 0.03 -12.39
CA TYR A 59 -3.56 0.92 -11.63
C TYR A 59 -2.37 1.46 -12.45
N ASN A 60 -2.06 2.76 -12.31
CA ASN A 60 -0.88 3.34 -12.95
C ASN A 60 0.43 2.93 -12.26
N LYS A 61 0.36 2.72 -10.94
CA LYS A 61 1.49 2.30 -10.11
C LYS A 61 1.02 1.23 -9.13
N LEU A 62 1.85 0.23 -8.90
CA LEU A 62 1.63 -0.79 -7.89
C LEU A 62 2.90 -0.98 -7.06
N SER A 63 2.76 -1.00 -5.75
CA SER A 63 3.82 -1.39 -4.83
C SER A 63 3.33 -2.48 -3.88
N VAL A 64 4.28 -3.25 -3.39
CA VAL A 64 4.05 -4.27 -2.36
C VAL A 64 4.96 -4.02 -1.17
N TYR A 65 4.45 -4.30 0.00
CA TYR A 65 5.25 -4.35 1.24
C TYR A 65 5.64 -5.80 1.46
N ILE A 66 6.93 -6.05 1.54
CA ILE A 66 7.47 -7.41 1.69
C ILE A 66 8.18 -7.58 3.01
N LYS A 67 8.14 -8.80 3.53
CA LYS A 67 9.03 -9.27 4.58
C LYS A 67 10.25 -9.91 3.94
N ASN A 68 11.42 -9.33 4.19
CA ASN A 68 12.69 -9.88 3.71
C ASN A 68 13.22 -10.92 4.70
N ASN A 69 13.06 -12.17 4.34
CA ASN A 69 13.55 -13.31 5.10
C ASN A 69 14.83 -13.93 4.49
N ALA A 70 15.41 -13.34 3.44
CA ALA A 70 16.53 -13.94 2.69
C ALA A 70 17.75 -14.32 3.55
N LEU A 71 17.96 -13.66 4.70
CA LEU A 71 19.03 -13.95 5.64
C LEU A 71 18.60 -14.89 6.79
N SER A 72 17.37 -15.35 6.81
CA SER A 72 16.88 -16.24 7.87
C SER A 72 17.43 -17.65 7.68
N LYS A 73 18.07 -18.19 8.70
CA LYS A 73 18.56 -19.58 8.72
C LYS A 73 17.44 -20.63 8.79
N PHE A 74 16.19 -20.20 9.00
CA PHE A 74 15.03 -21.07 9.18
C PHE A 74 14.18 -21.21 7.92
N ILE A 75 14.56 -20.56 6.81
CA ILE A 75 13.86 -20.70 5.55
C ILE A 75 14.29 -22.00 4.88
N THR A 76 13.33 -22.87 4.68
CA THR A 76 13.46 -24.13 3.95
C THR A 76 12.97 -24.05 2.50
N ASN A 77 12.10 -23.06 2.22
CA ASN A 77 11.49 -22.83 0.92
C ASN A 77 11.92 -21.47 0.36
N ASN A 78 12.50 -21.45 -0.85
CA ASN A 78 12.92 -20.21 -1.51
C ASN A 78 11.75 -19.22 -1.68
N ASN A 79 10.52 -19.69 -1.88
CA ASN A 79 9.34 -18.85 -2.04
C ASN A 79 9.02 -18.00 -0.79
N GLU A 80 9.53 -18.37 0.38
CA GLU A 80 9.35 -17.63 1.62
C GLU A 80 10.36 -16.48 1.82
N LYS A 81 11.36 -16.34 0.92
CA LYS A 81 12.38 -15.30 1.05
C LYS A 81 11.82 -13.89 1.06
N PHE A 82 10.82 -13.63 0.21
CA PHE A 82 10.21 -12.31 0.01
C PHE A 82 8.70 -12.44 0.01
N THR A 83 8.12 -12.54 1.20
CA THR A 83 6.67 -12.71 1.36
C THR A 83 5.95 -11.37 1.25
N VAL A 84 4.91 -11.29 0.43
CA VAL A 84 4.03 -10.12 0.31
C VAL A 84 3.21 -10.00 1.58
N MET A 85 3.31 -8.85 2.25
CA MET A 85 2.63 -8.53 3.51
C MET A 85 1.64 -7.40 3.36
N GLY A 86 1.64 -6.71 2.23
CA GLY A 86 0.71 -5.65 1.88
C GLY A 86 0.84 -5.27 0.41
N THR A 87 -0.24 -4.74 -0.15
CA THR A 87 -0.30 -4.25 -1.53
C THR A 87 -0.85 -2.84 -1.55
N ARG A 88 -0.38 -2.01 -2.50
CA ARG A 88 -0.85 -0.66 -2.72
C ARG A 88 -0.94 -0.37 -4.21
N GLY A 89 -2.17 -0.19 -4.70
CA GLY A 89 -2.45 0.28 -6.05
C GLY A 89 -2.73 1.78 -6.06
N MET A 90 -2.27 2.49 -7.09
CA MET A 90 -2.50 3.93 -7.26
C MET A 90 -2.98 4.23 -8.67
N ILE A 91 -4.02 5.08 -8.77
CA ILE A 91 -4.54 5.63 -10.03
C ILE A 91 -4.37 7.14 -9.98
N THR A 92 -3.69 7.70 -10.97
CA THR A 92 -3.45 9.15 -11.06
C THR A 92 -4.71 9.89 -11.52
N TYR A 93 -5.06 10.95 -10.82
CA TYR A 93 -6.22 11.84 -11.10
C TYR A 93 -5.81 13.32 -11.06
N ASN A 94 -4.67 13.68 -11.62
CA ASN A 94 -4.22 15.07 -11.61
C ASN A 94 -5.31 16.02 -12.08
N GLU A 95 -5.62 17.05 -11.24
CA GLU A 95 -6.59 18.10 -11.51
C GLU A 95 -8.06 17.62 -11.65
N ASP A 96 -8.37 16.39 -11.25
CA ASP A 96 -9.73 15.84 -11.31
C ASP A 96 -10.09 15.07 -10.03
N PHE A 97 -10.08 15.77 -8.92
CA PHE A 97 -10.39 15.20 -7.62
C PHE A 97 -11.81 14.60 -7.56
N ASP A 98 -12.79 15.19 -8.26
CA ASP A 98 -14.15 14.67 -8.28
C ASP A 98 -14.21 13.26 -8.92
N LYS A 99 -13.47 13.01 -9.99
CA LYS A 99 -13.37 11.65 -10.56
C LYS A 99 -12.67 10.69 -9.63
N CYS A 100 -11.65 11.14 -8.89
CA CYS A 100 -11.04 10.33 -7.85
C CYS A 100 -12.08 9.88 -6.83
N MET A 101 -12.91 10.81 -6.33
CA MET A 101 -13.95 10.54 -5.34
C MET A 101 -14.98 9.54 -5.85
N VAL A 102 -15.45 9.71 -7.09
CA VAL A 102 -16.38 8.75 -7.72
C VAL A 102 -15.78 7.35 -7.76
N LYS A 103 -14.52 7.22 -8.22
CA LYS A 103 -13.86 5.92 -8.30
C LYS A 103 -13.58 5.32 -6.93
N ARG A 104 -13.22 6.15 -5.94
CA ARG A 104 -13.08 5.72 -4.54
C ARG A 104 -14.38 5.09 -4.03
N ASP A 105 -15.52 5.75 -4.25
CA ASP A 105 -16.80 5.29 -3.75
C ASP A 105 -17.26 3.97 -4.40
N GLU A 106 -16.95 3.75 -5.69
CA GLU A 106 -17.14 2.46 -6.36
C GLU A 106 -16.33 1.35 -5.64
N ILE A 107 -15.04 1.59 -5.42
CA ILE A 107 -14.15 0.64 -4.74
C ILE A 107 -14.58 0.39 -3.30
N VAL A 108 -15.00 1.44 -2.58
CA VAL A 108 -15.55 1.30 -1.22
C VAL A 108 -16.79 0.41 -1.20
N GLY A 109 -17.64 0.50 -2.22
CA GLY A 109 -18.78 -0.42 -2.39
C GLY A 109 -18.33 -1.88 -2.55
N GLU A 110 -17.32 -2.12 -3.39
CA GLU A 110 -16.74 -3.47 -3.58
C GLU A 110 -16.10 -3.99 -2.29
N LEU A 111 -15.26 -3.17 -1.61
CA LEU A 111 -14.64 -3.54 -0.34
C LEU A 111 -15.66 -3.83 0.77
N SER A 112 -16.77 -3.10 0.80
CA SER A 112 -17.85 -3.33 1.77
C SER A 112 -18.53 -4.70 1.56
N ASN A 113 -18.62 -5.15 0.31
CA ASN A 113 -19.14 -6.48 -0.02
C ASN A 113 -18.15 -7.60 0.32
N ILE A 114 -16.85 -7.35 0.13
CA ILE A 114 -15.78 -8.32 0.42
C ILE A 114 -15.59 -8.46 1.93
N PHE A 115 -15.61 -7.34 2.66
CA PHE A 115 -15.37 -7.27 4.10
C PHE A 115 -16.61 -6.82 4.89
N PRO A 116 -17.74 -7.58 4.85
CA PRO A 116 -19.00 -7.14 5.43
C PRO A 116 -18.96 -7.00 6.96
N ASN A 117 -17.97 -7.61 7.60
CA ASN A 117 -17.82 -7.59 9.06
C ASN A 117 -16.68 -6.66 9.53
N ALA A 118 -16.02 -5.94 8.63
CA ALA A 118 -14.99 -4.98 9.00
C ALA A 118 -15.60 -3.76 9.69
N ASN A 119 -14.85 -3.13 10.59
CA ASN A 119 -15.23 -1.84 11.13
C ASN A 119 -14.84 -0.76 10.11
N LYS A 120 -15.87 -0.21 9.44
CA LYS A 120 -15.70 0.84 8.43
C LYS A 120 -15.75 2.21 9.09
N TRP A 121 -14.81 3.09 8.74
CA TRP A 121 -14.79 4.49 9.16
C TRP A 121 -14.22 5.39 8.06
N GLU A 122 -14.55 6.68 8.12
CA GLU A 122 -14.18 7.68 7.12
C GLU A 122 -13.50 8.86 7.80
N THR A 123 -12.53 9.48 7.13
CA THR A 123 -11.90 10.70 7.63
C THR A 123 -11.33 11.54 6.51
N ILE A 124 -11.36 12.85 6.72
CA ILE A 124 -10.59 13.81 5.95
C ILE A 124 -9.46 14.30 6.84
N SER A 125 -8.23 14.18 6.39
CA SER A 125 -7.05 14.60 7.12
C SER A 125 -6.15 15.49 6.28
N ILE A 126 -5.37 16.35 6.93
CA ILE A 126 -4.33 17.13 6.27
C ILE A 126 -3.17 16.20 5.93
N HIS A 127 -2.61 16.34 4.73
CA HIS A 127 -1.44 15.57 4.32
C HIS A 127 -0.23 15.91 5.20
N PRO A 128 0.36 14.91 5.90
CA PRO A 128 1.32 15.17 6.98
C PRO A 128 2.65 15.79 6.53
N LEU A 129 2.97 15.71 5.22
CA LEU A 129 4.20 16.26 4.66
C LEU A 129 4.00 17.62 4.00
N ASP A 130 2.76 18.12 3.87
CA ASP A 130 2.49 19.45 3.33
C ASP A 130 2.46 20.48 4.47
N PRO A 131 3.49 21.36 4.59
CA PRO A 131 3.55 22.35 5.64
C PRO A 131 2.51 23.48 5.47
N SER A 132 1.88 23.61 4.30
CA SER A 132 0.83 24.61 4.07
C SER A 132 -0.50 24.23 4.75
N GLY A 133 -0.72 22.93 4.98
CA GLY A 133 -1.99 22.40 5.50
C GLY A 133 -3.12 22.40 4.46
N GLU A 134 -2.83 22.69 3.18
CA GLU A 134 -3.85 22.78 2.13
C GLU A 134 -4.05 21.46 1.36
N SER A 135 -3.08 20.53 1.44
CA SER A 135 -3.25 19.19 0.87
C SER A 135 -4.07 18.30 1.80
N ILE A 136 -5.05 17.58 1.26
CA ILE A 136 -5.93 16.72 2.03
C ILE A 136 -5.91 15.27 1.53
N ILE A 137 -6.23 14.36 2.44
CA ILE A 137 -6.47 12.95 2.18
C ILE A 137 -7.89 12.66 2.62
N ASP A 138 -8.75 12.26 1.69
CA ASP A 138 -10.13 11.84 1.96
C ASP A 138 -10.19 10.32 1.83
N GLY A 139 -10.30 9.62 2.96
CA GLY A 139 -10.12 8.18 3.04
C GLY A 139 -11.25 7.44 3.72
N VAL A 140 -11.51 6.23 3.22
CA VAL A 140 -12.40 5.23 3.81
C VAL A 140 -11.57 4.01 4.17
N TYR A 141 -11.68 3.58 5.41
CA TYR A 141 -10.86 2.55 6.03
C TYR A 141 -11.72 1.39 6.52
N PHE A 142 -11.19 0.19 6.44
CA PHE A 142 -11.79 -1.05 6.89
C PHE A 142 -10.83 -1.74 7.85
N ASP A 143 -11.10 -1.65 9.16
CA ASP A 143 -10.36 -2.42 10.15
C ASP A 143 -10.89 -3.85 10.16
N LEU A 144 -10.07 -4.80 9.74
CA LEU A 144 -10.44 -6.20 9.64
C LEU A 144 -10.36 -6.88 11.00
N LYS A 145 -11.25 -7.85 11.27
CA LYS A 145 -11.32 -8.56 12.56
C LYS A 145 -10.02 -9.22 12.99
N LEU A 146 -9.22 -9.69 12.03
CA LEU A 146 -7.91 -10.32 12.29
C LEU A 146 -6.76 -9.32 12.36
N GLY A 147 -7.05 -7.99 12.36
CA GLY A 147 -6.07 -6.92 12.59
C GLY A 147 -5.43 -6.34 11.35
N GLY A 148 -5.80 -6.75 10.14
CA GLY A 148 -5.42 -6.11 8.89
C GLY A 148 -6.22 -4.85 8.62
N ILE A 149 -5.79 -4.07 7.63
CA ILE A 149 -6.48 -2.86 7.15
C ILE A 149 -6.61 -2.91 5.63
N SER A 150 -7.78 -2.54 5.13
CA SER A 150 -8.00 -2.11 3.76
C SER A 150 -8.37 -0.64 3.74
N GLU A 151 -7.98 0.09 2.70
CA GLU A 151 -8.22 1.52 2.55
C GLU A 151 -8.47 1.86 1.08
N ALA A 152 -9.36 2.82 0.84
CA ALA A 152 -9.47 3.55 -0.41
C ALA A 152 -9.48 5.04 -0.09
N SER A 153 -8.48 5.79 -0.60
CA SER A 153 -8.27 7.20 -0.27
C SER A 153 -7.92 8.02 -1.50
N CYS A 154 -8.51 9.22 -1.61
CA CYS A 154 -8.15 10.22 -2.60
C CYS A 154 -7.22 11.27 -1.98
N PHE A 155 -6.14 11.58 -2.69
CA PHE A 155 -5.15 12.59 -2.33
C PHE A 155 -5.36 13.83 -3.20
N ASN A 156 -5.82 14.92 -2.60
CA ASN A 156 -5.88 16.25 -3.21
C ASN A 156 -4.65 17.03 -2.73
N ILE A 157 -3.69 17.22 -3.62
CA ILE A 157 -2.38 17.77 -3.25
C ILE A 157 -2.25 19.19 -3.80
N LYS A 158 -1.99 20.15 -2.91
CA LYS A 158 -1.72 21.55 -3.30
C LYS A 158 -0.73 21.63 -4.45
N GLU A 159 -1.09 22.32 -5.54
CA GLU A 159 -0.32 22.36 -6.76
C GLU A 159 1.16 22.73 -6.54
N THR A 160 1.44 23.76 -5.74
CA THR A 160 2.80 24.18 -5.43
C THR A 160 3.60 23.09 -4.71
N PHE A 161 2.96 22.33 -3.84
CA PHE A 161 3.58 21.21 -3.14
C PHE A 161 3.77 20.01 -4.07
N ARG A 162 2.78 19.72 -4.92
CA ARG A 162 2.79 18.67 -5.94
C ARG A 162 3.96 18.86 -6.91
N ILE A 163 4.09 20.05 -7.50
CA ILE A 163 5.17 20.39 -8.44
C ILE A 163 6.54 20.28 -7.78
N LYS A 164 6.70 20.87 -6.60
CA LYS A 164 7.97 20.86 -5.85
C LYS A 164 8.49 19.46 -5.56
N ASN A 165 7.59 18.51 -5.27
CA ASN A 165 7.96 17.16 -4.86
C ASN A 165 7.81 16.12 -5.98
N ASN A 166 7.39 16.54 -7.18
CA ASN A 166 7.07 15.67 -8.31
C ASN A 166 6.08 14.55 -7.90
N TRP A 167 5.00 14.96 -7.26
CA TRP A 167 3.93 14.07 -6.81
C TRP A 167 2.71 14.17 -7.71
N ASP A 168 1.89 13.13 -7.72
CA ASP A 168 0.61 13.07 -8.41
C ASP A 168 -0.54 13.11 -7.41
N GLU A 169 -1.64 13.79 -7.77
CA GLU A 169 -2.93 13.55 -7.14
C GLU A 169 -3.43 12.17 -7.57
N HIS A 170 -3.88 11.37 -6.63
CA HIS A 170 -4.19 9.98 -6.92
C HIS A 170 -5.21 9.38 -5.97
N LEU A 171 -5.87 8.34 -6.47
CA LEU A 171 -6.54 7.33 -5.65
C LEU A 171 -5.50 6.32 -5.21
N GLN A 172 -5.51 6.00 -3.93
CA GLN A 172 -4.76 4.89 -3.36
C GLN A 172 -5.74 3.82 -2.84
N VAL A 173 -5.45 2.57 -3.17
CA VAL A 173 -6.12 1.39 -2.59
C VAL A 173 -5.07 0.52 -1.96
N VAL A 174 -5.25 0.17 -0.69
CA VAL A 174 -4.28 -0.65 0.05
C VAL A 174 -4.92 -1.84 0.73
N LEU A 175 -4.09 -2.85 0.92
CA LEU A 175 -4.32 -4.00 1.78
C LEU A 175 -3.08 -4.21 2.62
N TYR A 176 -3.22 -4.16 3.93
CA TYR A 176 -2.12 -4.38 4.87
C TYR A 176 -2.43 -5.53 5.81
N SER A 177 -1.51 -6.49 5.89
CA SER A 177 -1.56 -7.53 6.91
C SER A 177 -1.44 -6.94 8.32
N PRO A 178 -1.89 -7.66 9.36
CA PRO A 178 -1.71 -7.24 10.75
C PRO A 178 -0.25 -6.94 11.10
N GLU A 179 0.68 -7.67 10.49
CA GLU A 179 2.13 -7.50 10.71
C GLU A 179 2.63 -6.15 10.17
N ILE A 180 2.20 -5.75 8.96
CA ILE A 180 2.54 -4.43 8.37
C ILE A 180 1.88 -3.29 9.14
N VAL A 181 0.62 -3.46 9.54
CA VAL A 181 -0.06 -2.45 10.39
C VAL A 181 0.71 -2.23 11.69
N THR A 182 1.17 -3.31 12.33
CA THR A 182 1.99 -3.22 13.55
C THR A 182 3.32 -2.53 13.28
N TRP A 183 3.97 -2.84 12.16
CA TRP A 183 5.23 -2.20 11.78
C TRP A 183 5.08 -0.68 11.61
N PHE A 184 4.03 -0.20 10.92
CA PHE A 184 3.77 1.23 10.76
C PHE A 184 3.49 1.97 12.08
N ARG A 185 2.96 1.27 13.08
CA ARG A 185 2.72 1.84 14.43
C ARG A 185 4.00 1.93 15.28
N ASN A 186 5.05 1.18 14.94
CA ASN A 186 6.33 1.17 15.65
C ASN A 186 7.27 2.27 15.15
N LYS A 187 6.94 3.53 15.45
CA LYS A 187 7.83 4.67 15.18
C LYS A 187 9.00 4.72 16.19
N LYS A 188 10.14 5.25 15.73
CA LYS A 188 11.31 5.55 16.58
C LYS A 188 11.00 6.66 17.56
#